data_14bdd467d290fcf8ab30ce2c75dbbcb0
#
_entry.id   14bdd467d290fcf8ab30ce2c75dbbcb0
#
_cell.length_a   1.000
_cell.length_b   1.000
_cell.length_c   1.000
_cell.angle_alpha   90.00
_cell.angle_beta   90.00
_cell.angle_gamma   90.00
#
_symmetry.space_group_name_H-M   'P 1'
#
loop_
_entity.id
_entity.type
_entity.pdbx_description
1 polymer ?
#
loop_
_entity_poly.entity_id
_entity_poly.type
_entity_poly.pdbx_seq_one_letter_code
_entity_poly.pdbx_strand_id
1 'polypeptide(L)'
;MRIPANGNTEFVSAVDLSSYPEISISNPTFYDFDGLQKDFLQILKENGINTVRLRLWVQPAGVHSGFDEVKQFSETLKAKGFKIWLTLHYSDTWADPGNQLTPVLWQGLNFSAVKETVYNYTTTVITQISPDFIQIGNEINSGLLHPFGNLNTNNQGFIDLIKTGALAVRQNSTHCKIILHFAGLQGADWFFNQVKSIDYDIIGLSYYPIWHGKSLMELKTNMQQLSDTYQKKIVIAETAYPFTLGWNDWTNNIVGQSDQLILPDYPATPEGQRRFINRMKQLTQEVKNGMGFCYWGAELISWKGNQSLNASPWENQALFDFNNKALPVLKEFRME
;
A
#
# COMPACT_ATOMS: atom_id res chain seq x y z
N MET A 1 -40.53 8.00 1.11
CA MET A 1 -39.51 8.28 0.09
C MET A 1 -38.39 7.27 0.27
N ARG A 2 -38.21 6.30 -0.62
CA ARG A 2 -37.07 5.33 -0.56
C ARG A 2 -35.85 6.08 -1.05
N ILE A 3 -34.82 6.18 -0.20
CA ILE A 3 -33.48 6.61 -0.57
C ILE A 3 -32.95 5.57 -1.57
N PRO A 4 -32.45 5.95 -2.77
CA PRO A 4 -31.84 4.98 -3.67
C PRO A 4 -30.62 4.38 -2.99
N ALA A 5 -30.54 3.05 -2.97
CA ALA A 5 -29.37 2.32 -2.53
C ALA A 5 -28.20 2.71 -3.45
N ASN A 6 -27.33 3.59 -2.99
CA ASN A 6 -26.00 3.77 -3.56
C ASN A 6 -25.34 2.38 -3.57
N GLY A 7 -24.89 1.94 -4.74
CA GLY A 7 -24.20 0.67 -4.87
C GLY A 7 -23.12 0.56 -3.80
N ASN A 8 -23.32 -0.35 -2.86
CA ASN A 8 -22.43 -0.57 -1.72
C ASN A 8 -21.07 -1.04 -2.27
N THR A 9 -20.17 -0.10 -2.50
CA THR A 9 -18.76 -0.47 -2.69
C THR A 9 -18.26 -0.95 -1.33
N GLU A 10 -17.89 -2.22 -1.28
CA GLU A 10 -17.33 -2.85 -0.09
C GLU A 10 -16.14 -2.03 0.44
N PHE A 11 -16.10 -1.79 1.74
CA PHE A 11 -15.01 -1.08 2.40
C PHE A 11 -13.72 -1.89 2.26
N VAL A 12 -12.64 -1.24 1.86
CA VAL A 12 -11.33 -1.86 1.68
C VAL A 12 -10.62 -1.92 3.04
N SER A 13 -10.59 -3.11 3.63
CA SER A 13 -9.79 -3.47 4.80
C SER A 13 -8.57 -4.22 4.30
N ALA A 14 -7.49 -3.49 3.99
CA ALA A 14 -6.33 -4.06 3.31
C ALA A 14 -5.09 -4.13 4.20
N VAL A 15 -4.20 -5.06 3.86
CA VAL A 15 -2.82 -5.13 4.34
C VAL A 15 -1.87 -5.29 3.17
N ASP A 16 -0.67 -4.69 3.26
CA ASP A 16 0.43 -5.00 2.36
C ASP A 16 1.16 -6.23 2.89
N LEU A 17 1.34 -7.23 2.04
CA LEU A 17 2.04 -8.48 2.34
C LEU A 17 3.16 -8.76 1.34
N SER A 18 3.74 -7.71 0.79
CA SER A 18 4.76 -7.82 -0.27
C SER A 18 6.01 -8.60 0.15
N SER A 19 6.33 -8.61 1.45
CA SER A 19 7.49 -9.33 1.99
C SER A 19 7.15 -10.71 2.54
N TYR A 20 5.86 -11.06 2.62
CA TYR A 20 5.46 -12.35 3.21
C TYR A 20 6.03 -13.58 2.47
N PRO A 21 6.12 -13.62 1.13
CA PRO A 21 6.77 -14.74 0.45
C PRO A 21 8.22 -14.98 0.92
N GLU A 22 9.01 -13.92 1.08
CA GLU A 22 10.38 -14.00 1.61
C GLU A 22 10.40 -14.43 3.07
N ILE A 23 9.57 -13.82 3.92
CA ILE A 23 9.48 -14.12 5.35
C ILE A 23 9.06 -15.57 5.58
N SER A 24 8.12 -16.08 4.79
CA SER A 24 7.58 -17.43 4.91
C SER A 24 8.62 -18.54 4.72
N ILE A 25 9.75 -18.26 4.03
CA ILE A 25 10.86 -19.20 3.86
C ILE A 25 11.49 -19.57 5.22
N SER A 26 11.45 -18.66 6.20
CA SER A 26 11.93 -18.92 7.57
C SER A 26 10.96 -19.80 8.40
N ASN A 27 9.80 -20.18 7.83
CA ASN A 27 8.76 -20.98 8.48
C ASN A 27 8.31 -20.42 9.85
N PRO A 28 7.94 -19.12 9.95
CA PRO A 28 7.51 -18.56 11.21
C PRO A 28 6.18 -19.19 11.65
N THR A 29 6.06 -19.43 12.95
CA THR A 29 4.80 -19.90 13.54
C THR A 29 4.00 -18.71 14.03
N PHE A 30 2.70 -18.66 13.67
CA PHE A 30 1.79 -17.60 14.11
C PHE A 30 0.71 -18.14 15.04
N TYR A 31 0.25 -17.30 15.95
CA TYR A 31 -0.76 -17.63 16.94
C TYR A 31 -1.91 -16.62 16.90
N ASP A 32 -3.13 -17.10 17.07
CA ASP A 32 -4.31 -16.25 17.22
C ASP A 32 -4.37 -15.56 18.60
N PHE A 33 -5.47 -14.85 18.89
CA PHE A 33 -5.66 -14.17 20.17
C PHE A 33 -5.65 -15.11 21.38
N ASP A 34 -6.06 -16.35 21.21
CA ASP A 34 -6.14 -17.36 22.28
C ASP A 34 -4.81 -18.11 22.43
N GLY A 35 -3.81 -17.81 21.57
CA GLY A 35 -2.51 -18.46 21.56
C GLY A 35 -2.52 -19.82 20.84
N LEU A 36 -3.55 -20.09 20.03
CA LEU A 36 -3.60 -21.28 19.19
C LEU A 36 -2.84 -21.03 17.89
N GLN A 37 -1.98 -21.98 17.53
CA GLN A 37 -1.25 -21.91 16.27
C GLN A 37 -2.22 -21.98 15.09
N LYS A 38 -2.08 -21.04 14.15
CA LYS A 38 -2.87 -20.96 12.92
C LYS A 38 -2.06 -20.47 11.74
N ASP A 39 -2.53 -20.77 10.53
CA ASP A 39 -2.03 -20.19 9.28
C ASP A 39 -2.17 -18.66 9.31
N PHE A 40 -1.10 -17.98 8.94
CA PHE A 40 -1.04 -16.51 8.95
C PHE A 40 -2.18 -15.86 8.15
N LEU A 41 -2.36 -16.31 6.90
CA LEU A 41 -3.41 -15.77 6.02
C LEU A 41 -4.81 -16.08 6.54
N GLN A 42 -4.97 -17.21 7.21
CA GLN A 42 -6.24 -17.55 7.86
C GLN A 42 -6.55 -16.57 9.01
N ILE A 43 -5.56 -16.25 9.86
CA ILE A 43 -5.75 -15.26 10.95
C ILE A 43 -6.19 -13.93 10.36
N LEU A 44 -5.54 -13.47 9.30
CA LEU A 44 -5.89 -12.20 8.64
C LEU A 44 -7.33 -12.22 8.10
N LYS A 45 -7.70 -13.29 7.39
CA LYS A 45 -9.03 -13.45 6.79
C LYS A 45 -10.14 -13.49 7.83
N GLU A 46 -9.97 -14.26 8.89
CA GLU A 46 -10.93 -14.39 10.01
C GLU A 46 -11.13 -13.05 10.74
N ASN A 47 -10.18 -12.13 10.64
CA ASN A 47 -10.25 -10.80 11.24
C ASN A 47 -10.73 -9.69 10.29
N GLY A 48 -11.28 -10.06 9.13
CA GLY A 48 -11.98 -9.11 8.26
C GLY A 48 -11.11 -8.43 7.20
N ILE A 49 -9.84 -8.79 7.10
CA ILE A 49 -9.00 -8.34 5.99
C ILE A 49 -9.57 -8.96 4.71
N ASN A 50 -9.91 -8.11 3.74
CA ASN A 50 -10.54 -8.52 2.49
C ASN A 50 -9.68 -8.31 1.26
N THR A 51 -8.62 -7.49 1.36
CA THR A 51 -7.76 -7.10 0.25
C THR A 51 -6.30 -7.21 0.67
N VAL A 52 -5.46 -7.73 -0.20
CA VAL A 52 -4.00 -7.77 0.00
C VAL A 52 -3.32 -6.93 -1.08
N ARG A 53 -2.50 -5.99 -0.63
CA ARG A 53 -1.66 -5.17 -1.49
C ARG A 53 -0.31 -5.84 -1.67
N LEU A 54 0.18 -5.86 -2.92
CA LEU A 54 1.46 -6.47 -3.31
C LEU A 54 2.22 -5.51 -4.22
N ARG A 55 3.50 -5.26 -3.90
CA ARG A 55 4.38 -4.55 -4.81
C ARG A 55 4.86 -5.48 -5.92
N LEU A 56 5.10 -4.90 -7.09
CA LEU A 56 5.67 -5.59 -8.23
C LEU A 56 6.81 -4.77 -8.81
N TRP A 57 8.01 -5.36 -8.83
CA TRP A 57 9.20 -4.86 -9.48
C TRP A 57 9.35 -5.48 -10.87
N VAL A 58 10.01 -4.76 -11.78
CA VAL A 58 10.16 -5.20 -13.18
C VAL A 58 11.16 -6.34 -13.28
N GLN A 59 12.37 -6.12 -12.77
CA GLN A 59 13.43 -7.13 -12.72
C GLN A 59 14.27 -6.95 -11.44
N PRO A 60 13.77 -7.44 -10.30
CA PRO A 60 14.52 -7.36 -9.05
C PRO A 60 15.81 -8.19 -9.12
N ALA A 61 16.79 -7.84 -8.26
CA ALA A 61 18.06 -8.56 -8.16
C ALA A 61 17.90 -10.04 -7.72
N GLY A 62 16.79 -10.35 -7.04
CA GLY A 62 16.42 -11.71 -6.62
C GLY A 62 15.06 -12.10 -7.19
N VAL A 63 14.41 -13.07 -6.55
CA VAL A 63 13.07 -13.53 -6.98
C VAL A 63 11.94 -12.71 -6.34
N HIS A 64 12.22 -12.08 -5.19
CA HIS A 64 11.20 -11.42 -4.38
C HIS A 64 10.67 -10.15 -5.05
N SER A 65 9.33 -10.03 -5.01
CA SER A 65 8.58 -8.98 -5.69
C SER A 65 8.70 -8.99 -7.22
N GLY A 66 9.27 -10.04 -7.81
CA GLY A 66 9.28 -10.27 -9.25
C GLY A 66 7.94 -10.85 -9.75
N PHE A 67 7.77 -10.85 -11.07
CA PHE A 67 6.49 -11.18 -11.70
C PHE A 67 5.97 -12.58 -11.32
N ASP A 68 6.81 -13.60 -11.38
CA ASP A 68 6.38 -14.99 -11.15
C ASP A 68 5.97 -15.23 -9.69
N GLU A 69 6.75 -14.70 -8.72
CA GLU A 69 6.40 -14.80 -7.30
C GLU A 69 5.09 -14.07 -7.01
N VAL A 70 4.94 -12.83 -7.48
CA VAL A 70 3.74 -12.03 -7.24
C VAL A 70 2.51 -12.66 -7.88
N LYS A 71 2.65 -13.23 -9.08
CA LYS A 71 1.58 -13.97 -9.75
C LYS A 71 1.16 -15.18 -8.93
N GLN A 72 2.10 -16.05 -8.55
CA GLN A 72 1.82 -17.25 -7.76
C GLN A 72 1.20 -16.91 -6.39
N PHE A 73 1.72 -15.90 -5.72
CA PHE A 73 1.16 -15.47 -4.44
C PHE A 73 -0.24 -14.86 -4.60
N SER A 74 -0.48 -14.09 -5.66
CA SER A 74 -1.82 -13.57 -5.99
C SER A 74 -2.84 -14.71 -6.22
N GLU A 75 -2.45 -15.79 -6.88
CA GLU A 75 -3.30 -16.99 -7.07
C GLU A 75 -3.65 -17.64 -5.72
N THR A 76 -2.66 -17.78 -4.84
CA THR A 76 -2.85 -18.30 -3.47
C THR A 76 -3.81 -17.44 -2.66
N LEU A 77 -3.66 -16.12 -2.71
CA LEU A 77 -4.52 -15.17 -2.01
C LEU A 77 -5.95 -15.19 -2.54
N LYS A 78 -6.13 -15.24 -3.85
CA LYS A 78 -7.45 -15.37 -4.48
C LYS A 78 -8.15 -16.67 -4.09
N ALA A 79 -7.43 -17.78 -4.03
CA ALA A 79 -7.97 -19.07 -3.58
C ALA A 79 -8.46 -19.01 -2.13
N LYS A 80 -7.86 -18.15 -1.29
CA LYS A 80 -8.31 -17.86 0.09
C LYS A 80 -9.39 -16.77 0.16
N GLY A 81 -9.85 -16.23 -0.98
CA GLY A 81 -10.92 -15.25 -1.08
C GLY A 81 -10.50 -13.80 -0.78
N PHE A 82 -9.23 -13.45 -0.94
CA PHE A 82 -8.77 -12.07 -0.89
C PHE A 82 -8.90 -11.40 -2.25
N LYS A 83 -9.18 -10.11 -2.26
CA LYS A 83 -8.98 -9.22 -3.40
C LYS A 83 -7.50 -8.86 -3.53
N ILE A 84 -7.06 -8.62 -4.75
CA ILE A 84 -5.67 -8.28 -5.04
C ILE A 84 -5.56 -6.80 -5.43
N TRP A 85 -4.67 -6.10 -4.74
CA TRP A 85 -4.24 -4.75 -5.07
C TRP A 85 -2.76 -4.77 -5.45
N LEU A 86 -2.46 -4.64 -6.75
CA LEU A 86 -1.08 -4.58 -7.22
C LEU A 86 -0.55 -3.15 -7.25
N THR A 87 0.68 -2.98 -6.79
CA THR A 87 1.43 -1.72 -6.89
C THR A 87 2.58 -1.90 -7.87
N LEU A 88 2.44 -1.35 -9.07
CA LEU A 88 3.48 -1.39 -10.10
C LEU A 88 4.50 -0.29 -9.80
N HIS A 89 5.68 -0.66 -9.32
CA HIS A 89 6.73 0.33 -9.07
C HIS A 89 7.35 0.87 -10.36
N TYR A 90 7.26 0.13 -11.48
CA TYR A 90 7.99 0.41 -12.72
C TYR A 90 9.48 0.65 -12.47
N SER A 91 10.03 -0.10 -11.54
CA SER A 91 11.41 -0.07 -11.09
C SER A 91 11.87 -1.48 -10.77
N ASP A 92 13.16 -1.72 -10.68
CA ASP A 92 13.73 -3.00 -10.25
C ASP A 92 13.89 -3.11 -8.72
N THR A 93 13.57 -2.03 -8.01
CA THR A 93 13.67 -1.89 -6.56
C THR A 93 12.60 -0.95 -6.02
N TRP A 94 12.72 -0.55 -4.76
CA TRP A 94 11.86 0.42 -4.12
C TRP A 94 11.71 1.68 -4.96
N ALA A 95 10.46 2.09 -5.19
CA ALA A 95 10.09 3.39 -5.71
C ALA A 95 9.35 4.15 -4.61
N ASP A 96 9.80 5.36 -4.30
CA ASP A 96 9.27 6.27 -3.30
C ASP A 96 9.45 7.72 -3.77
N PRO A 97 9.03 8.76 -3.02
CA PRO A 97 9.14 10.15 -3.47
C PRO A 97 10.56 10.60 -3.86
N GLY A 98 11.59 9.97 -3.28
CA GLY A 98 13.01 10.26 -3.53
C GLY A 98 13.66 9.33 -4.57
N ASN A 99 13.03 8.22 -4.93
CA ASN A 99 13.64 7.18 -5.76
C ASN A 99 12.64 6.62 -6.79
N GLN A 100 12.72 7.11 -8.03
CA GLN A 100 11.84 6.73 -9.14
C GLN A 100 12.64 6.27 -10.36
N LEU A 101 13.57 5.33 -10.13
CA LEU A 101 14.54 4.91 -11.15
C LEU A 101 13.89 4.07 -12.26
N THR A 102 14.27 4.36 -13.49
CA THR A 102 13.94 3.52 -14.65
C THR A 102 14.61 2.15 -14.53
N PRO A 103 13.89 1.03 -14.77
CA PRO A 103 14.46 -0.31 -14.78
C PRO A 103 15.68 -0.43 -15.71
N VAL A 104 16.65 -1.23 -15.32
CA VAL A 104 17.91 -1.38 -16.09
C VAL A 104 17.63 -1.79 -17.55
N LEU A 105 16.69 -2.70 -17.77
CA LEU A 105 16.30 -3.14 -19.13
C LEU A 105 15.67 -2.04 -20.00
N TRP A 106 15.16 -0.98 -19.38
CA TRP A 106 14.51 0.11 -20.09
C TRP A 106 15.42 1.33 -20.24
N GLN A 107 16.58 1.30 -19.61
CA GLN A 107 17.62 2.32 -19.79
C GLN A 107 18.17 2.26 -21.22
N GLY A 108 18.42 3.41 -21.82
CA GLY A 108 18.87 3.51 -23.21
C GLY A 108 17.77 3.44 -24.27
N LEU A 109 16.52 3.12 -23.89
CA LEU A 109 15.39 3.27 -24.80
C LEU A 109 15.07 4.75 -25.03
N ASN A 110 14.54 5.07 -26.20
CA ASN A 110 13.93 6.38 -26.40
C ASN A 110 12.53 6.45 -25.76
N PHE A 111 12.00 7.66 -25.58
CA PHE A 111 10.73 7.87 -24.88
C PHE A 111 9.54 7.09 -25.49
N SER A 112 9.49 6.98 -26.82
CA SER A 112 8.42 6.21 -27.48
C SER A 112 8.50 4.72 -27.12
N ALA A 113 9.70 4.15 -27.11
CA ALA A 113 9.91 2.75 -26.72
C ALA A 113 9.62 2.53 -25.23
N VAL A 114 9.94 3.47 -24.35
CA VAL A 114 9.57 3.39 -22.92
C VAL A 114 8.05 3.38 -22.76
N LYS A 115 7.31 4.22 -23.48
CA LYS A 115 5.83 4.19 -23.45
C LYS A 115 5.28 2.85 -23.91
N GLU A 116 5.79 2.31 -25.03
CA GLU A 116 5.38 1.01 -25.52
C GLU A 116 5.68 -0.10 -24.50
N THR A 117 6.83 -0.05 -23.85
CA THR A 117 7.21 -1.00 -22.80
C THR A 117 6.30 -0.90 -21.57
N VAL A 118 5.96 0.30 -21.12
CA VAL A 118 4.98 0.52 -20.03
C VAL A 118 3.62 -0.09 -20.41
N TYR A 119 3.15 0.14 -21.63
CA TYR A 119 1.89 -0.43 -22.10
C TYR A 119 1.91 -1.96 -22.09
N ASN A 120 2.94 -2.57 -22.70
CA ASN A 120 3.07 -4.02 -22.83
C ASN A 120 3.25 -4.71 -21.47
N TYR A 121 4.09 -4.13 -20.58
CA TYR A 121 4.29 -4.64 -19.22
C TYR A 121 2.98 -4.60 -18.43
N THR A 122 2.29 -3.46 -18.43
CA THR A 122 1.00 -3.31 -17.74
C THR A 122 -0.05 -4.26 -18.28
N THR A 123 -0.12 -4.43 -19.61
CA THR A 123 -1.00 -5.41 -20.27
C THR A 123 -0.72 -6.82 -19.78
N THR A 124 0.55 -7.23 -19.73
CA THR A 124 0.95 -8.55 -19.24
C THR A 124 0.49 -8.77 -17.80
N VAL A 125 0.73 -7.79 -16.92
CA VAL A 125 0.31 -7.86 -15.51
C VAL A 125 -1.21 -7.99 -15.38
N ILE A 126 -1.97 -7.14 -16.07
CA ILE A 126 -3.43 -7.13 -16.01
C ILE A 126 -4.01 -8.45 -16.53
N THR A 127 -3.51 -8.97 -17.63
CA THR A 127 -4.06 -10.17 -18.25
C THR A 127 -3.69 -11.46 -17.50
N GLN A 128 -2.50 -11.51 -16.92
CA GLN A 128 -2.02 -12.73 -16.28
C GLN A 128 -2.33 -12.80 -14.77
N ILE A 129 -2.40 -11.66 -14.07
CA ILE A 129 -2.72 -11.63 -12.64
C ILE A 129 -4.18 -11.26 -12.40
N SER A 130 -4.79 -10.43 -13.25
CA SER A 130 -6.20 -9.99 -13.11
C SER A 130 -6.51 -9.44 -11.70
N PRO A 131 -5.86 -8.35 -11.27
CA PRO A 131 -6.09 -7.76 -9.95
C PRO A 131 -7.41 -6.99 -9.89
N ASP A 132 -7.94 -6.80 -8.68
CA ASP A 132 -9.12 -5.95 -8.42
C ASP A 132 -8.74 -4.46 -8.44
N PHE A 133 -7.54 -4.14 -7.94
CA PHE A 133 -6.99 -2.79 -7.94
C PHE A 133 -5.57 -2.81 -8.51
N ILE A 134 -5.23 -1.78 -9.25
CA ILE A 134 -3.87 -1.56 -9.74
C ILE A 134 -3.43 -0.14 -9.47
N GLN A 135 -2.25 -0.01 -8.89
CA GLN A 135 -1.61 1.26 -8.61
C GLN A 135 -0.53 1.49 -9.68
N ILE A 136 -0.69 2.57 -10.44
CA ILE A 136 0.27 2.95 -11.50
C ILE A 136 1.36 3.82 -10.87
N GLY A 137 2.49 3.19 -10.60
CA GLY A 137 3.59 3.74 -9.81
C GLY A 137 3.32 3.63 -8.30
N ASN A 138 4.35 3.86 -7.48
CA ASN A 138 4.29 3.94 -6.03
C ASN A 138 4.81 5.30 -5.58
N GLU A 139 3.99 6.02 -4.76
CA GLU A 139 4.37 7.32 -4.21
C GLU A 139 4.98 8.27 -5.24
N ILE A 140 4.26 8.48 -6.34
CA ILE A 140 4.74 9.18 -7.53
C ILE A 140 4.75 10.71 -7.39
N ASN A 141 5.10 11.20 -6.20
CA ASN A 141 5.17 12.64 -5.87
C ASN A 141 6.07 13.42 -6.82
N SER A 142 7.20 12.84 -7.18
CA SER A 142 8.18 13.42 -8.12
C SER A 142 8.05 12.89 -9.55
N GLY A 143 7.05 12.04 -9.81
CA GLY A 143 6.87 11.33 -11.07
C GLY A 143 7.25 9.86 -10.98
N LEU A 144 7.59 9.23 -12.12
CA LEU A 144 8.05 7.85 -12.23
C LEU A 144 9.02 7.70 -13.41
N LEU A 145 9.79 6.60 -13.44
CA LEU A 145 10.69 6.27 -14.57
C LEU A 145 11.63 7.42 -14.94
N HIS A 146 12.34 7.96 -13.92
CA HIS A 146 13.26 9.07 -14.15
C HIS A 146 14.41 8.68 -15.11
N PRO A 147 14.80 9.56 -16.06
CA PRO A 147 14.36 10.97 -16.22
C PRO A 147 13.08 11.14 -17.06
N PHE A 148 12.54 10.08 -17.67
CA PHE A 148 11.46 10.16 -18.67
C PHE A 148 10.17 10.79 -18.14
N GLY A 149 9.76 10.41 -16.94
CA GLY A 149 8.55 10.87 -16.27
C GLY A 149 8.83 11.65 -14.98
N ASN A 150 9.91 12.42 -14.93
CA ASN A 150 10.17 13.32 -13.81
C ASN A 150 9.20 14.49 -13.87
N LEU A 151 8.30 14.60 -12.90
CA LEU A 151 7.23 15.60 -12.88
C LEU A 151 7.75 17.03 -12.88
N ASN A 152 8.91 17.29 -12.28
CA ASN A 152 9.48 18.62 -12.17
C ASN A 152 10.21 19.09 -13.44
N THR A 153 10.81 18.17 -14.20
CA THR A 153 11.64 18.48 -15.37
C THR A 153 11.02 18.05 -16.69
N ASN A 154 10.07 17.11 -16.65
CA ASN A 154 9.36 16.58 -17.82
C ASN A 154 7.90 16.20 -17.47
N ASN A 155 7.10 17.19 -17.10
CA ASN A 155 5.68 17.00 -16.74
C ASN A 155 4.89 16.27 -17.84
N GLN A 156 5.08 16.65 -19.12
CA GLN A 156 4.39 16.02 -20.25
C GLN A 156 4.76 14.53 -20.37
N GLY A 157 6.04 14.20 -20.19
CA GLY A 157 6.49 12.81 -20.19
C GLY A 157 5.84 11.99 -19.04
N PHE A 158 5.75 12.57 -17.85
CA PHE A 158 5.05 11.98 -16.72
C PHE A 158 3.58 11.67 -17.04
N ILE A 159 2.85 12.69 -17.54
CA ILE A 159 1.43 12.53 -17.90
C ILE A 159 1.24 11.47 -18.97
N ASP A 160 2.11 11.44 -19.98
CA ASP A 160 2.04 10.45 -21.07
C ASP A 160 2.25 9.02 -20.55
N LEU A 161 3.21 8.80 -19.65
CA LEU A 161 3.48 7.50 -19.06
C LEU A 161 2.31 6.99 -18.20
N ILE A 162 1.75 7.84 -17.34
CA ILE A 162 0.57 7.48 -16.54
C ILE A 162 -0.63 7.18 -17.44
N LYS A 163 -0.90 8.00 -18.46
CA LYS A 163 -1.96 7.75 -19.46
C LYS A 163 -1.75 6.42 -20.17
N THR A 164 -0.52 6.08 -20.50
CA THR A 164 -0.19 4.83 -21.18
C THR A 164 -0.49 3.62 -20.28
N GLY A 165 -0.08 3.66 -19.01
CA GLY A 165 -0.42 2.62 -18.04
C GLY A 165 -1.94 2.50 -17.83
N ALA A 166 -2.64 3.62 -17.66
CA ALA A 166 -4.09 3.65 -17.51
C ALA A 166 -4.80 3.06 -18.75
N LEU A 167 -4.37 3.42 -19.95
CA LEU A 167 -4.90 2.89 -21.20
C LEU A 167 -4.74 1.37 -21.28
N ALA A 168 -3.57 0.84 -20.92
CA ALA A 168 -3.33 -0.60 -20.89
C ALA A 168 -4.30 -1.33 -19.95
N VAL A 169 -4.59 -0.75 -18.78
CA VAL A 169 -5.57 -1.31 -17.84
C VAL A 169 -6.96 -1.29 -18.45
N ARG A 170 -7.44 -0.14 -18.96
CA ARG A 170 -8.80 0.01 -19.50
C ARG A 170 -9.07 -0.89 -20.72
N GLN A 171 -8.07 -1.11 -21.54
CA GLN A 171 -8.23 -1.96 -22.73
C GLN A 171 -8.22 -3.47 -22.41
N ASN A 172 -7.65 -3.86 -21.26
CA ASN A 172 -7.46 -5.28 -20.93
C ASN A 172 -8.24 -5.73 -19.69
N SER A 173 -8.98 -4.83 -18.99
CA SER A 173 -9.82 -5.18 -17.85
C SER A 173 -11.02 -4.26 -17.74
N THR A 174 -12.19 -4.87 -17.50
CA THR A 174 -13.45 -4.14 -17.25
C THR A 174 -13.73 -3.91 -15.77
N HIS A 175 -13.04 -4.62 -14.87
CA HIS A 175 -13.31 -4.58 -13.43
C HIS A 175 -12.22 -3.88 -12.61
N CYS A 176 -10.95 -3.96 -13.05
CA CYS A 176 -9.81 -3.44 -12.31
C CYS A 176 -9.89 -1.92 -12.11
N LYS A 177 -9.75 -1.48 -10.86
CA LYS A 177 -9.75 -0.05 -10.50
C LYS A 177 -8.34 0.50 -10.45
N ILE A 178 -8.15 1.67 -11.05
CA ILE A 178 -6.84 2.34 -11.13
C ILE A 178 -6.70 3.31 -9.96
N ILE A 179 -5.58 3.18 -9.24
CA ILE A 179 -5.19 4.06 -8.13
C ILE A 179 -3.97 4.88 -8.57
N LEU A 180 -4.00 6.19 -8.31
CA LEU A 180 -2.81 7.03 -8.32
C LEU A 180 -2.42 7.36 -6.88
N HIS A 181 -1.15 7.18 -6.55
CA HIS A 181 -0.66 7.17 -5.18
C HIS A 181 0.34 8.32 -4.91
N PHE A 182 0.04 9.10 -3.89
CA PHE A 182 0.84 10.21 -3.41
C PHE A 182 1.20 10.02 -1.93
N ALA A 183 2.45 10.25 -1.55
CA ALA A 183 2.89 10.18 -0.16
C ALA A 183 2.66 11.50 0.57
N GLY A 184 1.89 11.45 1.65
CA GLY A 184 1.64 12.59 2.52
C GLY A 184 0.44 13.44 2.11
N LEU A 185 0.35 14.61 2.75
CA LEU A 185 -0.78 15.54 2.60
C LEU A 185 -0.35 16.81 1.86
N GLN A 186 0.84 17.31 2.20
CA GLN A 186 1.35 18.55 1.64
C GLN A 186 1.69 18.38 0.16
N GLY A 187 1.13 19.23 -0.69
CA GLY A 187 1.32 19.16 -2.13
C GLY A 187 0.40 18.18 -2.86
N ALA A 188 -0.43 17.41 -2.15
CA ALA A 188 -1.34 16.45 -2.77
C ALA A 188 -2.32 17.12 -3.75
N ASP A 189 -2.92 18.25 -3.39
CA ASP A 189 -3.84 18.97 -4.27
C ASP A 189 -3.14 19.44 -5.56
N TRP A 190 -1.93 20.00 -5.44
CA TRP A 190 -1.12 20.38 -6.61
C TRP A 190 -0.84 19.17 -7.51
N PHE A 191 -0.45 18.03 -6.92
CA PHE A 191 -0.16 16.80 -7.66
C PHE A 191 -1.40 16.28 -8.40
N PHE A 192 -2.53 16.12 -7.70
CA PHE A 192 -3.75 15.61 -8.32
C PHE A 192 -4.32 16.55 -9.37
N ASN A 193 -4.06 17.86 -9.27
CA ASN A 193 -4.37 18.81 -10.34
C ASN A 193 -3.54 18.55 -11.63
N GLN A 194 -2.27 18.08 -11.53
CA GLN A 194 -1.51 17.71 -12.71
C GLN A 194 -2.13 16.50 -13.45
N VAL A 195 -2.65 15.54 -12.71
CA VAL A 195 -3.16 14.27 -13.24
C VAL A 195 -4.69 14.23 -13.43
N LYS A 196 -5.40 15.33 -13.22
CA LYS A 196 -6.88 15.40 -13.28
C LYS A 196 -7.49 14.97 -14.61
N SER A 197 -6.74 15.06 -15.72
CA SER A 197 -7.19 14.64 -17.06
C SER A 197 -6.97 13.15 -17.34
N ILE A 198 -6.37 12.41 -16.42
CA ILE A 198 -6.09 10.99 -16.56
C ILE A 198 -7.32 10.19 -16.13
N ASP A 199 -7.61 9.11 -16.84
CA ASP A 199 -8.66 8.18 -16.47
C ASP A 199 -8.18 7.23 -15.37
N TYR A 200 -8.40 7.61 -14.10
CA TYR A 200 -8.20 6.80 -12.91
C TYR A 200 -9.43 6.84 -12.00
N ASP A 201 -9.54 5.89 -11.07
CA ASP A 201 -10.74 5.74 -10.23
C ASP A 201 -10.54 6.27 -8.80
N ILE A 202 -9.33 6.14 -8.23
CA ILE A 202 -9.10 6.26 -6.80
C ILE A 202 -7.83 7.09 -6.53
N ILE A 203 -7.95 8.01 -5.58
CA ILE A 203 -6.83 8.72 -4.97
C ILE A 203 -6.29 7.85 -3.82
N GLY A 204 -5.01 7.49 -3.85
CA GLY A 204 -4.31 6.82 -2.76
C GLY A 204 -3.36 7.78 -2.04
N LEU A 205 -3.39 7.80 -0.72
CA LEU A 205 -2.47 8.59 0.10
C LEU A 205 -1.70 7.69 1.07
N SER A 206 -0.38 7.86 1.18
CA SER A 206 0.33 7.36 2.37
C SER A 206 0.15 8.33 3.52
N TYR A 207 -0.14 7.79 4.71
CA TYR A 207 -0.15 8.58 5.94
C TYR A 207 0.58 7.88 7.07
N TYR A 208 1.71 8.44 7.44
CA TYR A 208 2.51 8.03 8.59
C TYR A 208 2.78 9.25 9.48
N PRO A 209 2.40 9.24 10.78
CA PRO A 209 2.58 10.40 11.65
C PRO A 209 4.00 10.93 11.73
N ILE A 210 5.00 10.04 11.63
CA ILE A 210 6.42 10.38 11.65
C ILE A 210 6.84 11.32 10.50
N TRP A 211 6.20 11.21 9.32
CA TRP A 211 6.59 11.97 8.12
C TRP A 211 5.54 12.98 7.66
N HIS A 212 4.26 12.70 7.92
CA HIS A 212 3.15 13.42 7.29
C HIS A 212 2.35 14.29 8.27
N GLY A 213 2.90 14.50 9.49
CA GLY A 213 2.26 15.29 10.53
C GLY A 213 1.31 14.48 11.42
N LYS A 214 0.97 15.04 12.57
CA LYS A 214 0.24 14.35 13.64
C LYS A 214 -1.24 14.73 13.73
N SER A 215 -1.70 15.64 12.87
CA SER A 215 -3.08 16.11 12.88
C SER A 215 -4.00 15.19 12.06
N LEU A 216 -4.75 14.34 12.75
CA LEU A 216 -5.75 13.48 12.11
C LEU A 216 -6.93 14.28 11.53
N MET A 217 -7.18 15.48 12.04
CA MET A 217 -8.17 16.39 11.46
C MET A 217 -7.70 16.95 10.12
N GLU A 218 -6.41 17.29 10.01
CA GLU A 218 -5.81 17.73 8.74
C GLU A 218 -5.85 16.62 7.68
N LEU A 219 -5.54 15.37 8.06
CA LEU A 219 -5.69 14.21 7.20
C LEU A 219 -7.12 14.10 6.66
N LYS A 220 -8.12 14.14 7.54
CA LYS A 220 -9.53 14.07 7.15
C LYS A 220 -9.93 15.20 6.20
N THR A 221 -9.54 16.42 6.54
CA THR A 221 -9.87 17.60 5.74
C THR A 221 -9.25 17.50 4.35
N ASN A 222 -7.99 17.11 4.27
CA ASN A 222 -7.27 16.92 3.01
C ASN A 222 -7.93 15.83 2.14
N MET A 223 -8.25 14.67 2.73
CA MET A 223 -8.95 13.59 2.03
C MET A 223 -10.32 14.06 1.48
N GLN A 224 -11.11 14.77 2.29
CA GLN A 224 -12.41 15.27 1.86
C GLN A 224 -12.27 16.28 0.72
N GLN A 225 -11.35 17.23 0.84
CA GLN A 225 -11.09 18.24 -0.17
C GLN A 225 -10.65 17.61 -1.50
N LEU A 226 -9.69 16.67 -1.47
CA LEU A 226 -9.22 15.98 -2.68
C LEU A 226 -10.38 15.20 -3.35
N SER A 227 -11.12 14.45 -2.57
CA SER A 227 -12.26 13.68 -3.09
C SER A 227 -13.34 14.57 -3.71
N ASP A 228 -13.67 15.68 -3.07
CA ASP A 228 -14.67 16.63 -3.58
C ASP A 228 -14.17 17.40 -4.80
N THR A 229 -12.90 17.83 -4.82
CA THR A 229 -12.31 18.58 -5.94
C THR A 229 -12.23 17.72 -7.21
N TYR A 230 -11.74 16.50 -7.08
CA TYR A 230 -11.48 15.64 -8.24
C TYR A 230 -12.59 14.64 -8.52
N GLN A 231 -13.63 14.60 -7.69
CA GLN A 231 -14.78 13.68 -7.81
C GLN A 231 -14.33 12.21 -7.91
N LYS A 232 -13.32 11.84 -7.09
CA LYS A 232 -12.74 10.51 -7.03
C LYS A 232 -13.00 9.86 -5.66
N LYS A 233 -13.00 8.52 -5.65
CA LYS A 233 -12.87 7.77 -4.41
C LYS A 233 -11.49 8.00 -3.82
N ILE A 234 -11.36 7.84 -2.48
CA ILE A 234 -10.10 8.05 -1.79
C ILE A 234 -9.84 6.95 -0.77
N VAL A 235 -8.59 6.50 -0.68
CA VAL A 235 -8.15 5.45 0.22
C VAL A 235 -6.84 5.86 0.91
N ILE A 236 -6.65 5.48 2.16
CA ILE A 236 -5.33 5.51 2.78
C ILE A 236 -4.57 4.29 2.24
N ALA A 237 -3.68 4.51 1.27
CA ALA A 237 -2.95 3.46 0.57
C ALA A 237 -1.85 2.82 1.41
N GLU A 238 -1.30 3.59 2.36
CA GLU A 238 -0.33 3.11 3.33
C GLU A 238 -0.48 3.82 4.66
N THR A 239 -0.47 3.04 5.74
CA THR A 239 -0.33 3.53 7.12
C THR A 239 0.17 2.41 8.02
N ALA A 240 0.87 2.75 9.09
CA ALA A 240 1.27 1.83 10.15
C ALA A 240 1.41 2.59 11.47
N TYR A 241 1.43 1.84 12.59
CA TYR A 241 1.63 2.42 13.91
C TYR A 241 2.26 1.39 14.86
N PRO A 242 3.18 1.80 15.76
CA PRO A 242 3.87 0.86 16.62
C PRO A 242 3.00 0.37 17.80
N PHE A 243 3.12 -0.91 18.12
CA PHE A 243 2.59 -1.49 19.35
C PHE A 243 3.58 -1.41 20.53
N THR A 244 4.83 -1.05 20.26
CA THR A 244 5.90 -0.87 21.26
C THR A 244 7.02 -0.01 20.68
N LEU A 245 7.84 0.60 21.53
CA LEU A 245 9.14 1.17 21.14
C LEU A 245 10.31 0.19 21.43
N GLY A 246 10.00 -1.00 21.94
CA GLY A 246 10.98 -2.06 22.16
C GLY A 246 11.46 -2.70 20.86
N TRP A 247 12.49 -3.52 21.00
CA TRP A 247 13.19 -4.19 19.90
C TRP A 247 13.11 -5.71 20.10
N ASN A 248 12.90 -6.45 19.00
CA ASN A 248 12.94 -7.91 18.97
C ASN A 248 14.28 -8.44 18.43
N ASP A 249 14.86 -7.71 17.49
CA ASP A 249 16.19 -7.97 16.98
C ASP A 249 17.07 -6.69 17.07
N TRP A 250 18.21 -6.67 16.39
CA TRP A 250 19.13 -5.52 16.40
C TRP A 250 18.94 -4.59 15.19
N THR A 251 17.94 -4.82 14.38
CA THR A 251 17.58 -3.91 13.29
C THR A 251 16.95 -2.64 13.88
N ASN A 252 17.45 -1.46 13.48
CA ASN A 252 16.88 -0.19 13.92
C ASN A 252 15.42 -0.04 13.47
N ASN A 253 14.51 0.16 14.41
CA ASN A 253 13.12 0.46 14.11
C ASN A 253 12.96 1.87 13.54
N ILE A 254 12.14 2.00 12.49
CA ILE A 254 11.79 3.31 11.88
C ILE A 254 11.11 4.21 12.92
N VAL A 255 10.15 3.66 13.68
CA VAL A 255 9.52 4.37 14.80
C VAL A 255 10.09 3.83 16.11
N GLY A 256 11.05 4.53 16.67
CA GLY A 256 11.77 4.13 17.88
C GLY A 256 11.71 5.14 19.02
N GLN A 257 11.07 6.31 18.81
CA GLN A 257 11.07 7.40 19.79
C GLN A 257 9.67 7.95 20.04
N SER A 258 9.44 8.44 21.26
CA SER A 258 8.12 8.92 21.67
C SER A 258 7.65 10.20 20.95
N ASP A 259 8.58 11.03 20.51
CA ASP A 259 8.27 12.23 19.74
C ASP A 259 7.82 11.93 18.29
N GLN A 260 7.95 10.70 17.84
CA GLN A 260 7.43 10.20 16.55
C GLN A 260 5.94 9.79 16.64
N LEU A 261 5.38 9.74 17.84
CA LEU A 261 4.00 9.30 18.13
C LEU A 261 3.02 10.47 18.20
N ILE A 262 1.73 10.18 18.11
CA ILE A 262 0.64 11.10 18.43
C ILE A 262 0.26 10.92 19.91
N LEU A 263 0.91 11.65 20.79
CA LEU A 263 0.69 11.57 22.24
C LEU A 263 -0.19 12.72 22.74
N PRO A 264 -0.96 12.51 23.82
CA PRO A 264 -1.08 11.26 24.61
C PRO A 264 -2.07 10.23 24.03
N ASP A 265 -2.74 10.52 22.91
CA ASP A 265 -3.90 9.75 22.44
C ASP A 265 -3.53 8.33 21.96
N TYR A 266 -2.38 8.18 21.32
CA TYR A 266 -1.95 6.90 20.72
C TYR A 266 -0.51 6.56 21.19
N PRO A 267 -0.30 6.07 22.42
CA PRO A 267 1.02 5.59 22.86
C PRO A 267 1.41 4.32 22.10
N ALA A 268 2.72 4.04 22.01
CA ALA A 268 3.23 2.77 21.43
C ALA A 268 2.94 1.60 22.39
N THR A 269 1.72 1.12 22.34
CA THR A 269 1.19 -0.04 23.06
C THR A 269 0.23 -0.80 22.14
N PRO A 270 -0.04 -2.09 22.39
CA PRO A 270 -1.03 -2.84 21.61
C PRO A 270 -2.39 -2.12 21.49
N GLU A 271 -2.84 -1.50 22.57
CA GLU A 271 -4.08 -0.73 22.60
C GLU A 271 -3.95 0.62 21.87
N GLY A 272 -2.81 1.29 21.98
CA GLY A 272 -2.55 2.53 21.23
C GLY A 272 -2.52 2.31 19.73
N GLN A 273 -1.86 1.24 19.26
CA GLN A 273 -1.89 0.81 17.86
C GLN A 273 -3.33 0.51 17.40
N ARG A 274 -4.09 -0.26 18.20
CA ARG A 274 -5.49 -0.59 17.92
C ARG A 274 -6.34 0.67 17.75
N ARG A 275 -6.25 1.61 18.73
CA ARG A 275 -7.02 2.87 18.68
C ARG A 275 -6.65 3.74 17.49
N PHE A 276 -5.36 3.77 17.12
CA PHE A 276 -4.92 4.52 15.94
C PHE A 276 -5.56 3.96 14.66
N ILE A 277 -5.52 2.65 14.44
CA ILE A 277 -6.13 2.03 13.27
C ILE A 277 -7.66 2.13 13.28
N ASN A 278 -8.30 2.00 14.44
CA ASN A 278 -9.72 2.30 14.57
C ASN A 278 -10.03 3.73 14.09
N ARG A 279 -9.21 4.69 14.48
CA ARG A 279 -9.38 6.08 14.03
C ARG A 279 -9.16 6.23 12.51
N MET A 280 -8.20 5.52 11.91
CA MET A 280 -8.03 5.49 10.46
C MET A 280 -9.29 4.96 9.74
N LYS A 281 -9.85 3.85 10.24
CA LYS A 281 -11.12 3.31 9.73
C LYS A 281 -12.25 4.33 9.81
N GLN A 282 -12.49 4.89 11.00
CA GLN A 282 -13.55 5.90 11.20
C GLN A 282 -13.36 7.12 10.29
N LEU A 283 -12.14 7.62 10.20
CA LEU A 283 -11.82 8.79 9.40
C LEU A 283 -12.14 8.56 7.92
N THR A 284 -11.77 7.40 7.38
CA THR A 284 -12.11 7.06 5.99
C THR A 284 -13.63 6.87 5.79
N GLN A 285 -14.35 6.37 6.79
CA GLN A 285 -15.81 6.27 6.74
C GLN A 285 -16.52 7.63 6.82
N GLU A 286 -15.93 8.59 7.53
CA GLU A 286 -16.44 9.97 7.65
C GLU A 286 -16.23 10.80 6.38
N VAL A 287 -15.30 10.42 5.50
CA VAL A 287 -15.06 11.07 4.20
C VAL A 287 -16.05 10.55 3.17
N LYS A 288 -16.74 11.45 2.45
CA LYS A 288 -17.87 11.13 1.55
C LYS A 288 -17.59 9.99 0.55
N ASN A 289 -16.42 9.90 -0.01
CA ASN A 289 -16.02 8.85 -0.95
C ASN A 289 -14.85 8.02 -0.41
N GLY A 290 -14.66 8.01 0.91
CA GLY A 290 -13.64 7.21 1.56
C GLY A 290 -13.92 5.72 1.36
N MET A 291 -12.91 4.98 0.93
CA MET A 291 -13.04 3.55 0.59
C MET A 291 -12.48 2.62 1.65
N GLY A 292 -11.60 3.10 2.51
CA GLY A 292 -10.90 2.26 3.47
C GLY A 292 -9.42 2.59 3.62
N PHE A 293 -8.66 1.62 4.07
CA PHE A 293 -7.22 1.77 4.31
C PHE A 293 -6.46 0.47 4.04
N CYS A 294 -5.15 0.61 3.79
CA CYS A 294 -4.19 -0.47 3.72
C CYS A 294 -3.14 -0.31 4.82
N TYR A 295 -2.99 -1.31 5.67
CA TYR A 295 -1.93 -1.37 6.67
C TYR A 295 -0.65 -1.86 6.01
N TRP A 296 0.43 -1.09 6.10
CA TRP A 296 1.72 -1.45 5.53
C TRP A 296 2.59 -2.19 6.55
N GLY A 297 3.18 -3.32 6.13
CA GLY A 297 4.09 -4.09 6.97
C GLY A 297 3.41 -4.99 8.00
N ALA A 298 2.22 -5.47 7.70
CA ALA A 298 1.47 -6.38 8.60
C ALA A 298 2.26 -7.62 8.99
N GLU A 299 3.07 -8.15 8.06
CA GLU A 299 3.89 -9.35 8.14
C GLU A 299 5.32 -9.11 8.63
N LEU A 300 5.74 -7.86 8.79
CA LEU A 300 7.15 -7.50 9.03
C LEU A 300 7.60 -7.80 10.46
N ILE A 301 7.52 -9.06 10.88
CA ILE A 301 8.07 -9.58 12.13
C ILE A 301 9.60 -9.66 12.08
N SER A 302 10.25 -9.90 13.22
CA SER A 302 11.66 -10.32 13.26
C SER A 302 11.78 -11.77 12.77
N TRP A 303 12.41 -12.00 11.62
CA TRP A 303 12.42 -13.30 10.93
C TRP A 303 13.82 -13.82 10.58
N LYS A 304 14.87 -13.00 10.79
CA LYS A 304 16.26 -13.35 10.54
C LYS A 304 17.04 -13.67 11.83
N GLY A 305 16.31 -13.86 12.93
CA GLY A 305 16.90 -14.11 14.26
C GLY A 305 17.13 -12.84 15.08
N ASN A 306 17.20 -13.01 16.40
CA ASN A 306 17.19 -11.93 17.39
C ASN A 306 18.46 -11.05 17.45
N GLN A 307 19.48 -11.36 16.67
CA GLN A 307 20.70 -10.55 16.55
C GLN A 307 20.89 -9.97 15.15
N SER A 308 19.89 -10.06 14.29
CA SER A 308 19.94 -9.52 12.94
C SER A 308 20.03 -8.00 12.97
N LEU A 309 20.88 -7.44 12.11
CA LEU A 309 21.02 -6.00 11.88
C LEU A 309 20.26 -5.52 10.63
N ASN A 310 19.67 -6.46 9.88
CA ASN A 310 19.04 -6.21 8.59
C ASN A 310 17.79 -7.07 8.32
N ALA A 311 17.00 -7.35 9.37
CA ALA A 311 15.73 -8.05 9.22
C ALA A 311 14.61 -7.06 8.89
N SER A 312 13.85 -6.62 9.89
CA SER A 312 12.72 -5.74 9.68
C SER A 312 12.79 -4.47 10.53
N PRO A 313 13.00 -3.28 9.93
CA PRO A 313 12.92 -2.02 10.67
C PRO A 313 11.47 -1.64 11.05
N TRP A 314 10.49 -2.50 10.78
CA TRP A 314 9.07 -2.30 11.06
C TRP A 314 8.51 -3.34 12.03
N GLU A 315 9.34 -4.20 12.62
CA GLU A 315 8.89 -5.31 13.47
C GLU A 315 7.99 -4.87 14.63
N ASN A 316 8.25 -3.67 15.16
CA ASN A 316 7.45 -3.07 16.24
C ASN A 316 6.13 -2.43 15.75
N GLN A 317 5.87 -2.48 14.45
CA GLN A 317 4.64 -2.02 13.80
C GLN A 317 3.87 -3.19 13.14
N ALA A 318 4.35 -4.43 13.21
CA ALA A 318 3.64 -5.59 12.70
C ALA A 318 2.25 -5.76 13.36
N LEU A 319 1.38 -6.58 12.77
CA LEU A 319 0.08 -6.92 13.37
C LEU A 319 0.17 -8.11 14.36
N PHE A 320 1.38 -8.57 14.61
CA PHE A 320 1.72 -9.64 15.55
C PHE A 320 2.80 -9.15 16.50
N ASP A 321 2.75 -9.59 17.75
CA ASP A 321 3.76 -9.25 18.74
C ASP A 321 5.09 -10.00 18.50
N PHE A 322 6.07 -9.75 19.36
CA PHE A 322 7.40 -10.39 19.26
C PHE A 322 7.41 -11.92 19.48
N ASN A 323 6.28 -12.50 19.86
CA ASN A 323 6.06 -13.93 19.91
C ASN A 323 5.16 -14.42 18.74
N ASN A 324 4.97 -13.61 17.73
CA ASN A 324 4.09 -13.85 16.58
C ASN A 324 2.64 -14.12 16.98
N LYS A 325 2.18 -13.59 18.11
CA LYS A 325 0.80 -13.65 18.55
C LYS A 325 0.02 -12.46 18.02
N ALA A 326 -1.18 -12.72 17.51
CA ALA A 326 -2.09 -11.71 16.97
C ALA A 326 -2.35 -10.56 17.95
N LEU A 327 -2.13 -9.32 17.51
CA LEU A 327 -2.36 -8.11 18.29
C LEU A 327 -3.82 -7.63 18.19
N PRO A 328 -4.35 -6.94 19.22
CA PRO A 328 -5.74 -6.46 19.23
C PRO A 328 -6.11 -5.58 18.03
N VAL A 329 -5.16 -4.95 17.37
CA VAL A 329 -5.35 -4.12 16.17
C VAL A 329 -6.04 -4.88 15.04
N LEU A 330 -5.84 -6.19 14.92
CA LEU A 330 -6.49 -7.03 13.90
C LEU A 330 -8.01 -6.99 13.99
N LYS A 331 -8.60 -6.72 15.16
CA LYS A 331 -10.06 -6.62 15.33
C LYS A 331 -10.64 -5.42 14.58
N GLU A 332 -9.84 -4.40 14.30
CA GLU A 332 -10.30 -3.16 13.64
C GLU A 332 -10.52 -3.31 12.13
N PHE A 333 -10.05 -4.40 11.54
CA PHE A 333 -10.29 -4.68 10.11
C PHE A 333 -11.70 -5.24 9.85
N ARG A 334 -12.39 -5.72 10.87
CA ARG A 334 -13.79 -6.17 10.74
C ARG A 334 -14.70 -4.97 10.51
N MET A 335 -15.62 -5.12 9.57
CA MET A 335 -16.77 -4.22 9.43
C MET A 335 -17.90 -4.77 10.28
N GLU A 336 -18.42 -3.96 11.18
CA GLU A 336 -19.61 -4.28 11.98
C GLU A 336 -20.88 -4.20 11.13
#